data_5a9c1a6dc50984ffa893fb4eb181891e
#
_entry.id   5a9c1a6dc50984ffa893fb4eb181891e
#
_cell.length_a   1.000
_cell.length_b   1.000
_cell.length_c   1.000
_cell.angle_alpha   90.00
_cell.angle_beta   90.00
_cell.angle_gamma   90.00
#
_symmetry.space_group_name_H-M   'P 1'
#
loop_
_entity.id
_entity.type
_entity.pdbx_description
1 polymer ?
#
loop_
_entity_poly.entity_id
_entity_poly.type
_entity_poly.pdbx_seq_one_letter_code
_entity_poly.pdbx_strand_id
1 'polypeptide(L)'
;MPSPKLSSLILAPIAAVAFLASCAPSAPGGERHGAASSALTAQARLTACEQDPRVVAGLVTREICAGADIFFRETFEGNGRSCGTCHPVENNFTIDIPFIDTLIDNNPLDPLFIFEQEPELEELETFELKTLGLIRVNIDGYDDLDNKYVMRGVPHTLSMATTIAPDPANGTEGVPVHRTGWSGDGAPGSGSLREFLTGAITQHFPTDLGREPGVAFRLPTEDELDLTLAYQMSLGRTNELDLTQVSLTDPEANEGRLAFLDPARGRCNVCHSNAGANHLDSGLNRNLDTGTRTAPASGTIGAFDGGFGGKDQAEPNLDVIGLGFKHGFGDGTFNVPPIIEAVDTPPFFHTNAFGPDIEGAVAFYISNQFKQSPAGQELEARFGAPIAFPDSDIVKIGRFLRVLSAAFNVDLARQRLDAALVLVNRFHDSSADVQERLMKLADVELDDALQVLAVGGTPLHPASRDRLRLAKAEIAAGLTATRWSQRQGRLAAAISRVKVARDQFGSNITYRLGKGNLMD
;
A
#
# COMPACT_ATOMS: atom_id res chain seq x y z
N MET A 1 -75.30 12.94 -9.71
CA MET A 1 -76.15 13.37 -8.58
C MET A 1 -76.02 12.36 -7.46
N PRO A 2 -75.87 12.73 -6.19
CA PRO A 2 -75.27 13.94 -5.61
C PRO A 2 -74.12 13.65 -4.62
N SER A 3 -73.21 14.59 -4.46
CA SER A 3 -72.52 14.90 -3.19
C SER A 3 -73.57 15.50 -2.21
N PRO A 4 -73.29 15.85 -0.98
CA PRO A 4 -72.03 16.01 -0.22
C PRO A 4 -72.17 15.59 1.28
N LYS A 5 -71.12 15.72 2.10
CA LYS A 5 -71.05 16.58 3.28
C LYS A 5 -69.75 16.46 4.07
N LEU A 6 -69.25 17.64 4.30
CA LEU A 6 -68.27 18.10 5.29
C LEU A 6 -68.63 17.74 6.75
N SER A 7 -67.65 17.69 7.60
CA SER A 7 -67.43 18.40 8.89
C SER A 7 -66.38 17.65 9.70
N SER A 8 -65.38 18.20 10.13
CA SER A 8 -64.94 19.23 11.05
C SER A 8 -63.91 18.70 12.04
N LEU A 9 -62.76 19.33 12.03
CA LEU A 9 -61.91 19.80 13.13
C LEU A 9 -61.91 19.03 14.46
N ILE A 10 -60.70 18.75 14.95
CA ILE A 10 -60.22 19.28 16.26
C ILE A 10 -58.67 19.20 16.32
N LEU A 11 -58.08 20.29 16.88
CA LEU A 11 -56.69 20.63 17.10
C LEU A 11 -55.96 19.72 18.14
N ALA A 12 -54.68 19.46 17.86
CA ALA A 12 -53.41 19.53 18.64
C ALA A 12 -53.42 19.24 20.17
N PRO A 13 -52.30 18.86 20.84
CA PRO A 13 -50.99 19.52 20.78
C PRO A 13 -49.73 18.62 20.87
N ILE A 14 -48.65 19.16 20.36
CA ILE A 14 -47.25 19.25 20.83
C ILE A 14 -46.76 18.24 21.88
N ALA A 15 -45.75 17.45 21.54
CA ALA A 15 -44.59 17.20 22.43
C ALA A 15 -43.39 16.58 21.66
N ALA A 16 -42.30 17.32 21.74
CA ALA A 16 -40.91 16.90 21.99
C ALA A 16 -40.18 16.06 20.96
N VAL A 17 -39.36 16.69 20.20
CA VAL A 17 -37.93 16.56 19.92
C VAL A 17 -37.30 15.28 20.41
N ALA A 18 -36.91 14.42 19.46
CA ALA A 18 -35.78 13.52 19.61
C ALA A 18 -34.88 13.69 18.40
N PHE A 19 -33.67 14.15 18.65
CA PHE A 19 -32.57 14.21 17.69
C PHE A 19 -32.17 12.77 17.32
N LEU A 20 -32.42 12.39 16.08
CA LEU A 20 -31.73 11.29 15.43
C LEU A 20 -30.93 11.93 14.29
N ALA A 21 -29.64 12.06 14.52
CA ALA A 21 -28.69 12.34 13.45
C ALA A 21 -28.56 11.09 12.59
N SER A 22 -29.32 11.05 11.52
CA SER A 22 -29.18 10.08 10.43
C SER A 22 -28.18 10.67 9.44
N CYS A 23 -27.00 10.09 9.32
CA CYS A 23 -26.12 10.32 8.19
C CYS A 23 -26.73 9.63 6.97
N ALA A 24 -27.40 10.39 6.13
CA ALA A 24 -27.74 10.01 4.76
C ALA A 24 -26.78 10.71 3.81
N PRO A 25 -26.36 10.08 2.70
CA PRO A 25 -25.49 10.72 1.73
C PRO A 25 -26.24 11.82 1.01
N SER A 26 -25.68 13.04 1.04
CA SER A 26 -26.18 14.21 0.32
C SER A 26 -25.83 14.08 -1.17
N ALA A 27 -26.83 14.26 -2.01
CA ALA A 27 -26.70 14.41 -3.45
C ALA A 27 -26.00 15.73 -3.83
N PRO A 28 -25.38 15.82 -5.03
CA PRO A 28 -24.52 16.94 -5.40
C PRO A 28 -25.31 18.16 -5.84
N GLY A 29 -25.15 19.26 -5.13
CA GLY A 29 -25.49 20.60 -5.60
C GLY A 29 -24.22 21.42 -5.55
N GLY A 30 -23.78 21.90 -6.71
CA GLY A 30 -22.59 22.73 -6.82
C GLY A 30 -22.72 24.06 -6.10
N GLU A 31 -22.08 24.17 -4.97
CA GLU A 31 -21.67 25.44 -4.38
C GLU A 31 -20.20 25.32 -3.98
N ARG A 32 -19.40 26.29 -4.42
CA ARG A 32 -18.00 26.40 -4.03
C ARG A 32 -17.93 26.43 -2.50
N HIS A 33 -17.53 25.34 -1.89
CA HIS A 33 -17.22 25.29 -0.48
C HIS A 33 -15.85 25.92 -0.21
N GLY A 34 -15.82 27.23 -0.27
CA GLY A 34 -14.83 28.03 0.43
C GLY A 34 -15.19 28.11 1.92
N ALA A 35 -15.29 26.99 2.60
CA ALA A 35 -15.21 26.93 4.04
C ALA A 35 -13.80 26.40 4.34
N ALA A 36 -12.90 27.32 4.68
CA ALA A 36 -11.65 26.97 5.34
C ALA A 36 -12.03 26.20 6.62
N SER A 37 -12.13 24.88 6.52
CA SER A 37 -11.99 24.00 7.66
C SER A 37 -10.57 24.27 8.15
N SER A 38 -10.41 25.01 9.25
CA SER A 38 -9.09 25.19 9.85
C SER A 38 -8.54 23.79 10.11
N ALA A 39 -7.44 23.44 9.41
CA ALA A 39 -6.79 22.16 9.59
C ALA A 39 -6.58 21.93 11.09
N LEU A 40 -6.95 20.74 11.57
CA LEU A 40 -6.74 20.39 12.97
C LEU A 40 -5.23 20.41 13.23
N THR A 41 -4.80 21.15 14.26
CA THR A 41 -3.39 21.13 14.66
C THR A 41 -2.99 19.72 15.09
N ALA A 42 -1.71 19.39 14.98
CA ALA A 42 -1.15 18.12 15.47
C ALA A 42 -1.54 17.87 16.94
N GLN A 43 -1.53 18.90 17.78
CA GLN A 43 -1.95 18.81 19.18
C GLN A 43 -3.46 18.52 19.34
N ALA A 44 -4.30 19.10 18.50
CA ALA A 44 -5.74 18.83 18.53
C ALA A 44 -6.04 17.38 18.13
N ARG A 45 -5.32 16.84 17.14
CA ARG A 45 -5.41 15.42 16.73
C ARG A 45 -4.96 14.47 17.84
N LEU A 46 -3.83 14.76 18.49
CA LEU A 46 -3.36 13.98 19.66
C LEU A 46 -4.42 13.95 20.76
N THR A 47 -5.06 15.09 21.05
CA THR A 47 -6.11 15.19 22.07
C THR A 47 -7.37 14.41 21.66
N ALA A 48 -7.77 14.46 20.40
CA ALA A 48 -8.89 13.66 19.89
C ALA A 48 -8.59 12.16 19.97
N CYS A 49 -7.38 11.75 19.65
CA CYS A 49 -6.93 10.36 19.72
C CYS A 49 -6.90 9.78 21.15
N GLU A 50 -6.79 10.61 22.20
CA GLU A 50 -6.92 10.15 23.59
C GLU A 50 -8.30 9.53 23.90
N GLN A 51 -9.31 9.84 23.08
CA GLN A 51 -10.66 9.28 23.20
C GLN A 51 -10.92 8.10 22.25
N ASP A 52 -10.01 7.79 21.32
CA ASP A 52 -10.17 6.65 20.41
C ASP A 52 -10.20 5.34 21.22
N PRO A 53 -11.20 4.47 21.01
CA PRO A 53 -11.31 3.21 21.76
C PRO A 53 -10.06 2.32 21.64
N ARG A 54 -9.34 2.37 20.52
CA ARG A 54 -8.09 1.60 20.30
C ARG A 54 -6.95 2.14 21.16
N VAL A 55 -6.86 3.47 21.32
CA VAL A 55 -5.88 4.12 22.19
C VAL A 55 -6.23 3.87 23.65
N VAL A 56 -7.49 4.08 24.05
CA VAL A 56 -7.98 3.80 25.41
C VAL A 56 -7.75 2.33 25.79
N ALA A 57 -7.90 1.40 24.85
CA ALA A 57 -7.63 -0.03 25.07
C ALA A 57 -6.13 -0.37 25.10
N GLY A 58 -5.23 0.54 24.72
CA GLY A 58 -3.78 0.30 24.65
C GLY A 58 -3.36 -0.50 23.42
N LEU A 59 -4.24 -0.64 22.42
CA LEU A 59 -3.98 -1.34 21.17
C LEU A 59 -3.04 -0.53 20.26
N VAL A 60 -3.22 0.78 20.21
CA VAL A 60 -2.36 1.72 19.48
C VAL A 60 -1.94 2.87 20.38
N THR A 61 -0.90 3.62 20.00
CA THR A 61 -0.54 4.86 20.67
C THR A 61 -1.32 6.03 20.09
N ARG A 62 -1.42 7.14 20.81
CA ARG A 62 -2.09 8.35 20.33
C ARG A 62 -1.34 8.98 19.16
N GLU A 63 -0.01 8.83 19.10
CA GLU A 63 0.82 9.31 17.99
C GLU A 63 0.53 8.53 16.69
N ILE A 64 0.41 7.21 16.76
CA ILE A 64 0.01 6.37 15.63
C ILE A 64 -1.41 6.72 15.18
N CYS A 65 -2.34 6.94 16.11
CA CYS A 65 -3.70 7.36 15.81
C CYS A 65 -3.73 8.73 15.09
N ALA A 66 -3.01 9.73 15.63
CA ALA A 66 -2.96 11.07 15.03
C ALA A 66 -2.26 11.07 13.66
N GLY A 67 -1.21 10.26 13.50
CA GLY A 67 -0.55 10.07 12.21
C GLY A 67 -1.44 9.40 11.16
N ALA A 68 -2.26 8.43 11.56
CA ALA A 68 -3.26 7.81 10.68
C ALA A 68 -4.34 8.82 10.27
N ASP A 69 -4.81 9.67 11.20
CA ASP A 69 -5.77 10.71 10.88
C ASP A 69 -5.21 11.71 9.86
N ILE A 70 -3.94 12.10 9.98
CA ILE A 70 -3.26 12.92 8.97
C ILE A 70 -3.19 12.17 7.64
N PHE A 71 -2.73 10.93 7.65
CA PHE A 71 -2.53 10.14 6.45
C PHE A 71 -3.80 9.94 5.63
N PHE A 72 -4.93 9.68 6.27
CA PHE A 72 -6.18 9.38 5.57
C PHE A 72 -7.10 10.60 5.37
N ARG A 73 -6.94 11.69 6.15
CA ARG A 73 -7.93 12.78 6.18
C ARG A 73 -7.37 14.17 5.95
N GLU A 74 -6.05 14.38 6.14
CA GLU A 74 -5.48 15.71 5.93
C GLU A 74 -5.24 15.97 4.44
N THR A 75 -5.82 17.05 3.94
CA THR A 75 -5.71 17.46 2.53
C THR A 75 -4.75 18.62 2.32
N PHE A 76 -4.16 19.13 3.39
CA PHE A 76 -3.20 20.24 3.37
C PHE A 76 -3.71 21.49 2.63
N GLU A 77 -5.00 21.80 2.79
CA GLU A 77 -5.67 22.91 2.09
C GLU A 77 -5.57 22.83 0.57
N GLY A 78 -5.36 21.63 0.04
CA GLY A 78 -5.17 21.35 -1.36
C GLY A 78 -6.44 20.87 -2.08
N ASN A 79 -6.25 20.07 -3.12
CA ASN A 79 -7.27 19.62 -4.07
C ASN A 79 -8.20 18.50 -3.58
N GLY A 80 -8.19 18.18 -2.30
CA GLY A 80 -9.02 17.15 -1.69
C GLY A 80 -8.35 15.77 -1.59
N ARG A 81 -7.18 15.56 -2.19
CA ARG A 81 -6.38 14.34 -2.00
C ARG A 81 -5.79 14.29 -0.59
N SER A 82 -5.72 13.10 -0.04
CA SER A 82 -4.92 12.74 1.13
C SER A 82 -3.92 11.64 0.75
N CYS A 83 -3.01 11.24 1.65
CA CYS A 83 -2.12 10.11 1.36
C CYS A 83 -2.94 8.83 1.11
N GLY A 84 -4.04 8.63 1.86
CA GLY A 84 -4.96 7.52 1.66
C GLY A 84 -5.65 7.47 0.30
N THR A 85 -5.68 8.57 -0.46
CA THR A 85 -6.23 8.59 -1.82
C THR A 85 -5.45 7.65 -2.77
N CYS A 86 -4.10 7.64 -2.67
CA CYS A 86 -3.25 6.75 -3.45
C CYS A 86 -2.77 5.52 -2.66
N HIS A 87 -2.93 5.54 -1.33
CA HIS A 87 -2.55 4.46 -0.43
C HIS A 87 -3.76 3.96 0.40
N PRO A 88 -4.84 3.47 -0.25
CA PRO A 88 -6.02 2.98 0.45
C PRO A 88 -5.71 1.70 1.23
N VAL A 89 -6.21 1.64 2.47
CA VAL A 89 -6.00 0.46 3.33
C VAL A 89 -6.69 -0.79 2.79
N GLU A 90 -7.77 -0.62 2.03
CA GLU A 90 -8.53 -1.69 1.40
C GLU A 90 -7.81 -2.33 0.20
N ASN A 91 -6.75 -1.70 -0.32
CA ASN A 91 -5.96 -2.21 -1.45
C ASN A 91 -4.47 -2.24 -1.10
N ASN A 92 -4.14 -2.72 0.09
CA ASN A 92 -2.77 -2.94 0.55
C ASN A 92 -1.86 -1.71 0.43
N PHE A 93 -2.42 -0.51 0.65
CA PHE A 93 -1.70 0.78 0.58
C PHE A 93 -1.06 1.07 -0.78
N THR A 94 -1.66 0.59 -1.86
CA THR A 94 -1.29 0.89 -3.25
C THR A 94 -2.56 1.03 -4.10
N ILE A 95 -2.42 1.34 -5.39
CA ILE A 95 -3.51 1.31 -6.36
C ILE A 95 -3.13 0.43 -7.55
N ASP A 96 -4.11 -0.31 -8.04
CA ASP A 96 -4.01 -1.13 -9.24
C ASP A 96 -5.24 -0.91 -10.15
N ILE A 97 -5.23 -1.45 -11.34
CA ILE A 97 -6.34 -1.25 -12.28
C ILE A 97 -7.68 -1.80 -11.76
N PRO A 98 -7.77 -3.00 -11.15
CA PRO A 98 -9.02 -3.48 -10.55
C PRO A 98 -9.60 -2.55 -9.47
N PHE A 99 -8.75 -1.96 -8.63
CA PHE A 99 -9.18 -0.98 -7.64
C PHE A 99 -9.67 0.32 -8.30
N ILE A 100 -8.90 0.84 -9.27
CA ILE A 100 -9.25 2.06 -10.01
C ILE A 100 -10.56 1.89 -10.76
N ASP A 101 -10.78 0.78 -11.46
CA ASP A 101 -12.03 0.48 -12.17
C ASP A 101 -13.22 0.43 -11.19
N THR A 102 -13.03 -0.24 -10.04
CA THR A 102 -14.05 -0.28 -8.98
C THR A 102 -14.35 1.11 -8.42
N LEU A 103 -13.34 1.95 -8.27
CA LEU A 103 -13.50 3.32 -7.77
C LEU A 103 -14.22 4.21 -8.80
N ILE A 104 -13.90 4.10 -10.09
CA ILE A 104 -14.61 4.79 -11.18
C ILE A 104 -16.10 4.43 -11.18
N ASP A 105 -16.41 3.15 -11.03
CA ASP A 105 -17.81 2.68 -11.05
C ASP A 105 -18.63 3.16 -9.84
N ASN A 106 -18.00 3.24 -8.65
CA ASN A 106 -18.70 3.55 -7.41
C ASN A 106 -18.60 5.03 -6.99
N ASN A 107 -17.50 5.71 -7.31
CA ASN A 107 -17.23 7.10 -6.95
C ASN A 107 -16.40 7.81 -8.03
N PRO A 108 -16.98 8.13 -9.21
CA PRO A 108 -16.24 8.78 -10.30
C PRO A 108 -15.75 10.19 -9.96
N LEU A 109 -16.21 10.78 -8.85
CA LEU A 109 -15.76 12.08 -8.34
C LEU A 109 -14.74 11.94 -7.20
N ASP A 110 -14.13 10.78 -7.05
CA ASP A 110 -13.07 10.59 -6.06
C ASP A 110 -11.90 11.55 -6.31
N PRO A 111 -11.28 12.11 -5.27
CA PRO A 111 -10.11 12.99 -5.42
C PRO A 111 -8.95 12.38 -6.22
N LEU A 112 -8.87 11.06 -6.35
CA LEU A 112 -7.91 10.42 -7.25
C LEU A 112 -8.04 10.93 -8.69
N PHE A 113 -9.27 11.24 -9.13
CA PHE A 113 -9.61 11.70 -10.48
C PHE A 113 -9.82 13.22 -10.56
N ILE A 114 -9.28 14.01 -9.62
CA ILE A 114 -9.46 15.47 -9.58
C ILE A 114 -8.98 16.16 -10.86
N PHE A 115 -7.98 15.62 -11.53
CA PHE A 115 -7.44 16.14 -12.78
C PHE A 115 -8.45 16.11 -13.96
N GLU A 116 -9.52 15.33 -13.86
CA GLU A 116 -10.63 15.32 -14.82
C GLU A 116 -11.78 16.25 -14.42
N GLN A 117 -11.74 16.78 -13.20
CA GLN A 117 -12.82 17.58 -12.64
C GLN A 117 -12.51 19.07 -12.62
N GLU A 118 -11.23 19.42 -12.43
CA GLU A 118 -10.74 20.79 -12.31
C GLU A 118 -9.83 21.13 -13.49
N PRO A 119 -10.20 22.10 -14.36
CA PRO A 119 -9.41 22.46 -15.55
C PRO A 119 -7.98 22.91 -15.23
N GLU A 120 -7.76 23.53 -14.06
CA GLU A 120 -6.46 23.97 -13.59
C GLU A 120 -5.54 22.80 -13.21
N LEU A 121 -6.08 21.57 -13.13
CA LEU A 121 -5.39 20.34 -12.76
C LEU A 121 -5.36 19.30 -13.87
N GLU A 122 -5.80 19.61 -15.10
CA GLU A 122 -5.87 18.65 -16.21
C GLU A 122 -4.52 17.93 -16.45
N GLU A 123 -3.40 18.62 -16.23
CA GLU A 123 -2.05 18.06 -16.40
C GLU A 123 -1.43 17.50 -15.10
N LEU A 124 -2.19 17.42 -14.00
CA LEU A 124 -1.69 16.83 -12.75
C LEU A 124 -1.33 15.36 -12.91
N GLU A 125 -2.16 14.63 -13.62
CA GLU A 125 -1.93 13.22 -13.99
C GLU A 125 -2.14 13.04 -15.49
N THR A 126 -1.86 11.82 -15.97
CA THR A 126 -2.06 11.43 -17.35
C THR A 126 -3.10 10.30 -17.44
N PHE A 127 -3.51 9.93 -18.66
CA PHE A 127 -4.46 8.82 -18.86
C PHE A 127 -3.91 7.47 -18.36
N GLU A 128 -2.60 7.34 -18.19
CA GLU A 128 -1.93 6.14 -17.67
C GLU A 128 -2.34 5.83 -16.22
N LEU A 129 -2.81 6.81 -15.45
CA LEU A 129 -3.39 6.53 -14.15
C LEU A 129 -4.54 5.53 -14.26
N LYS A 130 -5.45 5.73 -15.21
CA LYS A 130 -6.65 4.88 -15.38
C LYS A 130 -6.41 3.61 -16.18
N THR A 131 -5.33 3.54 -16.94
CA THR A 131 -5.05 2.43 -17.85
C THR A 131 -3.91 1.52 -17.41
N LEU A 132 -2.98 2.06 -16.63
CA LEU A 132 -1.78 1.37 -16.17
C LEU A 132 -1.56 1.48 -14.66
N GLY A 133 -2.34 2.29 -13.92
CA GLY A 133 -2.14 2.55 -12.50
C GLY A 133 -0.87 3.36 -12.22
N LEU A 134 -0.46 4.21 -13.17
CA LEU A 134 0.76 5.02 -13.07
C LEU A 134 0.42 6.46 -12.71
N ILE A 135 1.14 7.02 -11.75
CA ILE A 135 1.10 8.43 -11.38
C ILE A 135 2.30 9.18 -11.95
N ARG A 136 2.13 10.48 -12.15
CA ARG A 136 3.18 11.39 -12.59
C ARG A 136 4.05 11.80 -11.41
N VAL A 137 5.36 11.51 -11.45
CA VAL A 137 6.30 11.75 -10.34
C VAL A 137 7.45 12.61 -10.84
N ASN A 138 7.68 13.74 -10.17
CA ASN A 138 8.83 14.60 -10.44
C ASN A 138 10.05 14.11 -9.66
N ILE A 139 11.18 13.96 -10.34
CA ILE A 139 12.36 13.27 -9.81
C ILE A 139 13.59 14.15 -9.64
N ASP A 140 13.56 15.39 -10.11
CA ASP A 140 14.72 16.27 -10.17
C ASP A 140 14.53 17.63 -9.50
N GLY A 141 13.61 17.73 -8.56
CA GLY A 141 13.22 18.96 -7.90
C GLY A 141 11.90 19.50 -8.43
N TYR A 142 11.57 20.75 -8.08
CA TYR A 142 10.28 21.36 -8.38
C TYR A 142 10.41 22.55 -9.34
N ASP A 143 11.51 22.68 -10.06
CA ASP A 143 11.82 23.79 -10.95
C ASP A 143 11.25 23.62 -12.37
N ASP A 144 10.88 22.42 -12.76
CA ASP A 144 10.28 22.11 -14.07
C ASP A 144 9.34 20.89 -13.97
N LEU A 145 8.26 21.05 -13.23
CA LEU A 145 7.30 19.98 -12.93
C LEU A 145 6.55 19.46 -14.15
N ASP A 146 6.50 20.23 -15.24
CA ASP A 146 5.78 19.87 -16.46
C ASP A 146 6.62 19.00 -17.40
N ASN A 147 7.94 19.15 -17.41
CA ASN A 147 8.82 18.45 -18.35
C ASN A 147 9.73 17.42 -17.70
N LYS A 148 10.00 17.55 -16.38
CA LYS A 148 10.91 16.69 -15.65
C LYS A 148 10.14 15.72 -14.74
N TYR A 149 9.50 14.75 -15.34
CA TYR A 149 8.74 13.73 -14.63
C TYR A 149 8.94 12.34 -15.24
N VAL A 150 8.60 11.35 -14.47
CA VAL A 150 8.49 9.95 -14.87
C VAL A 150 7.14 9.40 -14.44
N MET A 151 6.73 8.28 -15.05
CA MET A 151 5.50 7.58 -14.70
C MET A 151 5.83 6.38 -13.82
N ARG A 152 5.26 6.34 -12.60
CA ARG A 152 5.52 5.28 -11.62
C ARG A 152 4.23 4.69 -11.08
N GLY A 153 4.25 3.38 -10.83
CA GLY A 153 3.26 2.76 -9.96
C GLY A 153 3.37 3.27 -8.52
N VAL A 154 2.28 3.30 -7.81
CA VAL A 154 2.26 3.68 -6.39
C VAL A 154 2.87 2.55 -5.56
N PRO A 155 4.03 2.72 -4.91
CA PRO A 155 4.59 1.68 -4.06
C PRO A 155 3.76 1.55 -2.77
N HIS A 156 3.53 0.33 -2.31
CA HIS A 156 2.89 0.14 -1.01
C HIS A 156 3.76 0.69 0.13
N THR A 157 3.12 1.11 1.22
CA THR A 157 3.81 1.67 2.42
C THR A 157 3.97 0.63 3.55
N LEU A 158 3.73 -0.65 3.27
CA LEU A 158 3.82 -1.71 4.26
C LEU A 158 5.28 -2.04 4.62
N SER A 159 5.53 -2.35 5.88
CA SER A 159 6.80 -2.91 6.39
C SER A 159 8.02 -1.98 6.27
N MET A 160 7.81 -0.67 6.18
CA MET A 160 8.91 0.30 6.07
C MET A 160 9.92 0.20 7.21
N ALA A 161 9.49 -0.18 8.41
CA ALA A 161 10.39 -0.40 9.55
C ALA A 161 11.51 -1.43 9.30
N THR A 162 11.33 -2.29 8.30
CA THR A 162 12.33 -3.31 7.92
C THR A 162 13.07 -2.99 6.62
N THR A 163 12.69 -1.93 5.90
CA THR A 163 13.14 -1.72 4.52
C THR A 163 13.91 -0.43 4.27
N ILE A 164 13.68 0.63 5.05
CA ILE A 164 14.20 1.95 4.70
C ILE A 164 15.64 2.24 5.14
N ALA A 165 16.28 1.35 5.92
CA ALA A 165 17.66 1.57 6.36
C ALA A 165 18.64 1.37 5.19
N PRO A 166 19.38 2.41 4.76
CA PRO A 166 20.27 2.33 3.60
C PRO A 166 21.56 1.59 3.92
N ASP A 167 22.02 0.77 2.96
CA ASP A 167 23.35 0.20 2.98
C ASP A 167 24.36 1.20 2.39
N PRO A 168 25.38 1.64 3.14
CA PRO A 168 26.39 2.58 2.64
C PRO A 168 27.28 1.97 1.54
N ALA A 169 27.30 0.66 1.35
CA ALA A 169 28.12 -0.03 0.37
C ALA A 169 27.39 -0.33 -0.95
N ASN A 170 26.27 0.30 -1.23
CA ASN A 170 25.38 -0.09 -2.33
C ASN A 170 25.77 0.39 -3.74
N GLY A 171 26.87 1.12 -3.89
CA GLY A 171 27.36 1.54 -5.20
C GLY A 171 26.66 2.77 -5.81
N THR A 172 25.68 3.39 -5.16
CA THR A 172 25.13 4.67 -5.61
C THR A 172 26.01 5.84 -5.16
N GLU A 173 26.07 6.90 -5.96
CA GLU A 173 26.72 8.15 -5.55
C GLU A 173 25.88 8.82 -4.45
N GLY A 174 26.44 8.89 -3.26
CA GLY A 174 25.76 9.37 -2.07
C GLY A 174 24.81 8.34 -1.47
N VAL A 175 24.79 8.26 -0.14
CA VAL A 175 23.89 7.39 0.62
C VAL A 175 22.76 8.25 1.17
N PRO A 176 21.48 7.97 0.83
CA PRO A 176 20.36 8.74 1.36
C PRO A 176 20.18 8.49 2.85
N VAL A 177 19.44 9.38 3.53
CA VAL A 177 19.09 9.22 4.96
C VAL A 177 18.23 7.97 5.19
N HIS A 178 17.27 7.74 4.29
CA HIS A 178 16.44 6.55 4.21
C HIS A 178 16.35 6.08 2.76
N ARG A 179 15.89 4.84 2.55
CA ARG A 179 15.47 4.33 1.24
C ARG A 179 13.96 4.46 1.13
N THR A 180 13.48 5.50 0.45
CA THR A 180 12.05 5.74 0.25
C THR A 180 11.68 5.84 -1.23
N GLY A 181 10.50 5.36 -1.58
CA GLY A 181 10.03 5.32 -2.96
C GLY A 181 10.83 4.38 -3.86
N TRP A 182 10.50 4.35 -5.14
CA TRP A 182 11.15 3.48 -6.13
C TRP A 182 12.62 3.81 -6.37
N SER A 183 12.99 5.09 -6.34
CA SER A 183 14.38 5.51 -6.51
C SER A 183 15.21 5.41 -5.22
N GLY A 184 14.58 5.23 -4.07
CA GLY A 184 15.27 5.13 -2.79
C GLY A 184 15.82 6.44 -2.24
N ASP A 185 15.56 7.57 -2.88
CA ASP A 185 15.92 8.92 -2.47
C ASP A 185 14.71 9.82 -2.18
N GLY A 186 13.50 9.25 -2.27
CA GLY A 186 12.26 9.98 -2.05
C GLY A 186 11.85 10.91 -3.18
N ALA A 187 12.51 10.85 -4.30
CA ALA A 187 12.41 11.61 -5.55
C ALA A 187 11.38 12.77 -5.59
N PRO A 188 11.83 14.03 -5.50
CA PRO A 188 13.19 14.48 -5.22
C PRO A 188 13.43 14.57 -3.71
N GLY A 189 14.66 14.33 -3.25
CA GLY A 189 15.00 14.50 -1.84
C GLY A 189 16.27 13.80 -1.39
N SER A 190 16.45 13.75 -0.07
CA SER A 190 17.56 13.06 0.59
C SER A 190 17.25 11.58 0.91
N GLY A 191 16.10 11.07 0.51
CA GLY A 191 15.58 9.78 0.91
C GLY A 191 14.87 9.78 2.27
N SER A 192 14.91 10.89 3.01
CA SER A 192 14.16 11.04 4.26
C SER A 192 12.67 10.84 4.01
N LEU A 193 12.02 9.98 4.81
CA LEU A 193 10.58 9.78 4.70
C LEU A 193 9.80 11.08 4.95
N ARG A 194 10.31 11.98 5.79
CA ARG A 194 9.71 13.31 6.04
C ARG A 194 9.77 14.20 4.79
N GLU A 195 10.90 14.23 4.09
CA GLU A 195 11.03 14.97 2.83
C GLU A 195 10.18 14.34 1.73
N PHE A 196 10.12 13.01 1.67
CA PHE A 196 9.24 12.30 0.75
C PHE A 196 7.77 12.68 0.94
N LEU A 197 7.30 12.77 2.20
CA LEU A 197 5.94 13.24 2.51
C LEU A 197 5.72 14.68 2.01
N THR A 198 6.66 15.59 2.28
CA THR A 198 6.58 16.97 1.80
C THR A 198 6.57 17.02 0.27
N GLY A 199 7.39 16.19 -0.38
CA GLY A 199 7.45 16.07 -1.83
C GLY A 199 6.13 15.57 -2.42
N ALA A 200 5.54 14.53 -1.86
CA ALA A 200 4.26 13.98 -2.31
C ALA A 200 3.13 15.02 -2.18
N ILE A 201 3.09 15.79 -1.10
CA ILE A 201 2.11 16.86 -0.91
C ILE A 201 2.32 17.94 -1.99
N THR A 202 3.56 18.39 -2.21
CA THR A 202 3.88 19.42 -3.20
C THR A 202 3.52 18.99 -4.63
N GLN A 203 3.71 17.71 -4.96
CA GLN A 203 3.45 17.20 -6.31
C GLN A 203 1.96 16.95 -6.58
N HIS A 204 1.23 16.37 -5.62
CA HIS A 204 -0.07 15.74 -5.91
C HIS A 204 -1.27 16.42 -5.25
N PHE A 205 -1.08 17.34 -4.30
CA PHE A 205 -2.16 17.97 -3.54
C PHE A 205 -2.53 19.39 -3.94
N PRO A 206 -1.73 20.16 -4.74
CA PRO A 206 -2.05 21.54 -5.05
C PRO A 206 -3.39 21.72 -5.76
N THR A 207 -4.02 22.87 -5.56
CA THR A 207 -5.26 23.28 -6.26
C THR A 207 -4.99 23.87 -7.63
N ASP A 208 -3.72 24.16 -7.96
CA ASP A 208 -3.24 24.57 -9.28
C ASP A 208 -1.81 24.09 -9.52
N LEU A 209 -1.38 24.05 -10.80
CA LEU A 209 -0.07 23.55 -11.19
C LEU A 209 1.08 24.55 -10.97
N GLY A 210 0.80 25.74 -10.49
CA GLY A 210 1.83 26.67 -9.98
C GLY A 210 2.47 26.18 -8.68
N ARG A 211 1.75 25.34 -7.93
CA ARG A 211 2.21 24.64 -6.73
C ARG A 211 2.88 25.56 -5.71
N GLU A 212 2.34 26.79 -5.54
CA GLU A 212 2.90 27.77 -4.62
C GLU A 212 2.43 27.47 -3.17
N PRO A 213 3.34 27.16 -2.24
CA PRO A 213 2.98 26.92 -0.84
C PRO A 213 2.32 28.15 -0.19
N GLY A 214 1.22 27.93 0.52
CA GLY A 214 0.41 29.00 1.12
C GLY A 214 -0.58 29.65 0.17
N VAL A 215 -0.61 29.24 -1.11
CA VAL A 215 -1.58 29.65 -2.14
C VAL A 215 -2.37 28.44 -2.65
N ALA A 216 -1.68 27.49 -3.25
CA ALA A 216 -2.27 26.29 -3.84
C ALA A 216 -2.42 25.13 -2.83
N PHE A 217 -1.66 25.12 -1.78
CA PHE A 217 -1.70 24.15 -0.68
C PHE A 217 -0.89 24.70 0.50
N ARG A 218 -1.01 24.09 1.68
CA ARG A 218 -0.12 24.36 2.80
C ARG A 218 0.94 23.27 2.95
N LEU A 219 2.13 23.65 3.37
CA LEU A 219 3.16 22.69 3.77
C LEU A 219 2.77 21.99 5.09
N PRO A 220 3.18 20.72 5.29
CA PRO A 220 3.04 20.05 6.57
C PRO A 220 3.94 20.71 7.63
N THR A 221 3.48 20.72 8.87
CA THR A 221 4.31 21.12 10.01
C THR A 221 5.25 19.98 10.42
N GLU A 222 6.31 20.31 11.16
CA GLU A 222 7.25 19.31 11.69
C GLU A 222 6.53 18.23 12.53
N ASP A 223 5.58 18.65 13.37
CA ASP A 223 4.80 17.74 14.20
C ASP A 223 3.91 16.80 13.35
N GLU A 224 3.31 17.30 12.27
CA GLU A 224 2.54 16.46 11.34
C GLU A 224 3.42 15.45 10.61
N LEU A 225 4.63 15.84 10.22
CA LEU A 225 5.61 14.94 9.62
C LEU A 225 6.03 13.84 10.61
N ASP A 226 6.29 14.19 11.88
CA ASP A 226 6.65 13.20 12.92
C ASP A 226 5.51 12.22 13.20
N LEU A 227 4.28 12.70 13.28
CA LEU A 227 3.11 11.84 13.50
C LEU A 227 2.86 10.91 12.32
N THR A 228 2.95 11.42 11.10
CA THR A 228 2.77 10.60 9.88
C THR A 228 3.89 9.57 9.74
N LEU A 229 5.15 9.95 10.07
CA LEU A 229 6.28 9.02 10.15
C LEU A 229 6.01 7.89 11.17
N ALA A 230 5.54 8.23 12.37
CA ALA A 230 5.23 7.26 13.41
C ALA A 230 4.16 6.26 12.96
N TYR A 231 3.14 6.73 12.22
CA TYR A 231 2.12 5.87 11.63
C TYR A 231 2.72 4.95 10.56
N GLN A 232 3.39 5.47 9.54
CA GLN A 232 3.94 4.68 8.43
C GLN A 232 4.95 3.64 8.90
N MET A 233 5.82 3.99 9.85
CA MET A 233 6.78 3.04 10.46
C MET A 233 6.11 1.95 11.31
N SER A 234 4.82 2.06 11.58
CA SER A 234 4.02 1.08 12.32
C SER A 234 3.10 0.24 11.43
N LEU A 235 3.21 0.35 10.10
CA LEU A 235 2.45 -0.44 9.13
C LEU A 235 3.14 -1.76 8.77
N GLY A 236 2.35 -2.75 8.42
CA GLY A 236 2.83 -4.06 8.00
C GLY A 236 3.53 -4.84 9.12
N ARG A 237 4.59 -5.53 8.77
CA ARG A 237 5.46 -6.26 9.72
C ARG A 237 6.63 -5.39 10.17
N THR A 238 7.15 -5.69 11.36
CA THR A 238 8.29 -4.97 11.97
C THR A 238 9.50 -5.87 12.22
N ASN A 239 9.53 -7.06 11.61
CA ASN A 239 10.64 -7.99 11.69
C ASN A 239 10.87 -8.69 10.36
N GLU A 240 12.09 -9.14 10.15
CA GLU A 240 12.43 -10.10 9.10
C GLU A 240 12.14 -11.53 9.56
N LEU A 241 11.88 -12.41 8.60
CA LEU A 241 11.86 -13.86 8.85
C LEU A 241 13.28 -14.43 8.86
N ASP A 242 13.41 -15.66 9.31
CA ASP A 242 14.57 -16.51 9.02
C ASP A 242 14.09 -17.66 8.12
N LEU A 243 14.23 -17.49 6.82
CA LEU A 243 13.78 -18.48 5.83
C LEU A 243 14.53 -19.82 5.95
N THR A 244 15.70 -19.86 6.60
CA THR A 244 16.41 -21.12 6.82
C THR A 244 15.70 -22.02 7.81
N GLN A 245 14.90 -21.43 8.71
CA GLN A 245 14.12 -22.14 9.72
C GLN A 245 12.67 -22.38 9.29
N VAL A 246 12.19 -21.67 8.27
CA VAL A 246 10.81 -21.84 7.76
C VAL A 246 10.66 -23.20 7.11
N SER A 247 9.54 -23.88 7.40
CA SER A 247 9.15 -25.11 6.72
C SER A 247 7.69 -24.99 6.26
N LEU A 248 7.46 -25.12 4.97
CA LEU A 248 6.12 -25.04 4.37
C LEU A 248 5.53 -26.44 4.21
N THR A 249 4.22 -26.56 4.43
CA THR A 249 3.51 -27.84 4.29
C THR A 249 3.20 -28.18 2.83
N ASP A 250 3.09 -27.18 1.93
CA ASP A 250 3.00 -27.40 0.50
C ASP A 250 4.41 -27.78 -0.02
N PRO A 251 4.58 -28.99 -0.62
CA PRO A 251 5.91 -29.44 -1.05
C PRO A 251 6.53 -28.58 -2.14
N GLU A 252 5.73 -28.11 -3.12
CA GLU A 252 6.24 -27.29 -4.21
C GLU A 252 6.59 -25.87 -3.73
N ALA A 253 5.81 -25.29 -2.83
CA ALA A 253 6.16 -24.03 -2.19
C ALA A 253 7.44 -24.16 -1.35
N ASN A 254 7.64 -25.29 -0.65
CA ASN A 254 8.88 -25.52 0.09
C ASN A 254 10.09 -25.73 -0.83
N GLU A 255 9.92 -26.40 -1.96
CA GLU A 255 10.95 -26.46 -3.01
C GLU A 255 11.26 -25.08 -3.59
N GLY A 256 10.23 -24.22 -3.77
CA GLY A 256 10.40 -22.81 -4.18
C GLY A 256 11.22 -22.01 -3.17
N ARG A 257 10.97 -22.19 -1.87
CA ARG A 257 11.79 -21.60 -0.80
C ARG A 257 13.26 -22.05 -0.90
N LEU A 258 13.51 -23.33 -1.12
CA LEU A 258 14.88 -23.85 -1.30
C LEU A 258 15.52 -23.26 -2.56
N ALA A 259 14.81 -23.20 -3.67
CA ALA A 259 15.31 -22.56 -4.90
C ALA A 259 15.62 -21.07 -4.70
N PHE A 260 14.78 -20.35 -3.95
CA PHE A 260 14.98 -18.94 -3.60
C PHE A 260 16.27 -18.71 -2.80
N LEU A 261 16.56 -19.60 -1.85
CA LEU A 261 17.72 -19.52 -0.97
C LEU A 261 19.01 -20.02 -1.65
N ASP A 262 18.92 -20.92 -2.64
CA ASP A 262 20.04 -21.64 -3.20
C ASP A 262 20.95 -20.74 -4.07
N PRO A 263 22.23 -20.54 -3.71
CA PRO A 263 23.18 -19.77 -4.49
C PRO A 263 23.52 -20.39 -5.85
N ALA A 264 23.23 -21.67 -6.07
CA ALA A 264 23.41 -22.33 -7.36
C ALA A 264 22.18 -22.23 -8.28
N ARG A 265 21.04 -21.78 -7.75
CA ARG A 265 19.75 -21.72 -8.48
C ARG A 265 19.20 -20.28 -8.52
N GLY A 266 18.24 -19.95 -7.65
CA GLY A 266 17.48 -18.70 -7.69
C GLY A 266 18.27 -17.47 -7.24
N ARG A 267 19.14 -17.60 -6.24
CA ARG A 267 19.95 -16.51 -5.68
C ARG A 267 19.16 -15.30 -5.18
N CYS A 268 17.83 -15.39 -5.12
CA CYS A 268 16.95 -14.27 -4.79
C CYS A 268 17.27 -13.69 -3.40
N ASN A 269 17.68 -14.58 -2.48
CA ASN A 269 18.04 -14.22 -1.10
C ASN A 269 19.26 -13.27 -1.01
N VAL A 270 20.02 -13.08 -2.08
CA VAL A 270 21.18 -12.14 -2.08
C VAL A 270 20.70 -10.71 -1.97
N CYS A 271 19.72 -10.33 -2.78
CA CYS A 271 19.16 -8.97 -2.81
C CYS A 271 17.89 -8.85 -1.94
N HIS A 272 17.13 -9.93 -1.81
CA HIS A 272 15.90 -10.03 -1.01
C HIS A 272 16.10 -10.97 0.17
N SER A 273 17.02 -10.63 1.07
CA SER A 273 17.31 -11.48 2.24
C SER A 273 16.03 -11.79 3.00
N ASN A 274 15.79 -13.10 3.22
CA ASN A 274 14.59 -13.57 3.92
C ASN A 274 13.25 -13.15 3.28
N ALA A 275 13.21 -12.94 1.97
CA ALA A 275 12.08 -12.37 1.22
C ALA A 275 11.72 -10.95 1.66
N GLY A 276 12.64 -10.24 2.29
CA GLY A 276 12.57 -8.83 2.62
C GLY A 276 13.14 -7.95 1.51
N ALA A 277 13.54 -6.74 1.89
CA ALA A 277 14.13 -5.73 1.01
C ALA A 277 15.65 -5.56 1.20
N ASN A 278 16.24 -6.29 2.13
CA ASN A 278 17.62 -6.07 2.55
C ASN A 278 18.59 -7.02 1.86
N HIS A 279 19.79 -6.54 1.60
CA HIS A 279 20.86 -7.34 1.03
C HIS A 279 21.42 -8.33 2.07
N LEU A 280 21.70 -9.55 1.64
CA LEU A 280 22.15 -10.66 2.51
C LEU A 280 23.40 -10.31 3.33
N ASP A 281 24.39 -9.63 2.71
CA ASP A 281 25.68 -9.40 3.37
C ASP A 281 25.62 -8.31 4.44
N SER A 282 24.80 -7.28 4.24
CA SER A 282 24.71 -6.14 5.15
C SER A 282 23.49 -6.16 6.06
N GLY A 283 22.43 -6.86 5.68
CA GLY A 283 21.14 -6.76 6.34
C GLY A 283 20.45 -5.39 6.16
N LEU A 284 20.90 -4.59 5.18
CA LEU A 284 20.41 -3.24 4.89
C LEU A 284 19.95 -3.13 3.43
N ASN A 285 19.12 -2.14 3.15
CA ASN A 285 18.56 -1.93 1.82
C ASN A 285 19.56 -1.32 0.86
N ARG A 286 19.59 -1.82 -0.38
CA ARG A 286 20.40 -1.33 -1.49
C ARG A 286 19.55 -0.87 -2.66
N ASN A 287 20.06 0.10 -3.41
CA ASN A 287 19.63 0.32 -4.78
C ASN A 287 20.44 -0.55 -5.73
N LEU A 288 19.78 -1.11 -6.73
CA LEU A 288 20.42 -1.98 -7.72
C LEU A 288 19.93 -1.65 -9.13
N ASP A 289 20.86 -1.61 -10.09
CA ASP A 289 20.50 -1.56 -11.51
C ASP A 289 20.25 -3.01 -11.99
N THR A 290 18.98 -3.36 -12.03
CA THR A 290 18.51 -4.67 -12.52
C THR A 290 18.15 -4.64 -14.01
N GLY A 291 18.39 -3.51 -14.70
CA GLY A 291 17.97 -3.31 -16.10
C GLY A 291 16.50 -2.92 -16.25
N THR A 292 15.76 -2.73 -15.16
CA THR A 292 14.32 -2.41 -15.22
C THR A 292 14.03 -1.03 -15.80
N ARG A 293 14.99 -0.11 -15.79
CA ARG A 293 14.84 1.22 -16.44
C ARG A 293 14.50 1.14 -17.93
N THR A 294 14.83 0.03 -18.60
CA THR A 294 14.53 -0.21 -20.01
C THR A 294 13.34 -1.17 -20.19
N ALA A 295 12.67 -1.58 -19.12
CA ALA A 295 11.44 -2.35 -19.19
C ALA A 295 10.28 -1.37 -19.42
N PRO A 296 9.74 -1.26 -20.64
CA PRO A 296 8.67 -0.31 -20.91
C PRO A 296 7.39 -0.80 -20.23
N ALA A 297 6.73 0.06 -19.50
CA ALA A 297 5.30 -0.07 -19.36
C ALA A 297 4.73 0.04 -20.78
N SER A 298 3.94 -0.93 -21.22
CA SER A 298 3.36 -0.93 -22.55
C SER A 298 2.52 0.32 -22.75
N GLY A 299 2.98 1.25 -23.59
CA GLY A 299 2.25 2.47 -23.94
C GLY A 299 2.59 3.71 -23.13
N THR A 300 3.60 3.68 -22.24
CA THR A 300 3.98 4.84 -21.43
C THR A 300 4.52 5.97 -22.30
N ILE A 301 3.92 7.15 -22.18
CA ILE A 301 4.42 8.40 -22.75
C ILE A 301 5.11 9.13 -21.59
N GLY A 302 6.41 9.34 -21.67
CA GLY A 302 7.13 10.06 -20.64
C GLY A 302 8.64 9.82 -20.69
N ALA A 303 9.36 10.42 -19.77
CA ALA A 303 10.78 10.20 -19.64
C ALA A 303 11.08 8.79 -19.14
N PHE A 304 12.16 8.17 -19.61
CA PHE A 304 12.65 6.92 -19.01
C PHE A 304 13.09 7.18 -17.59
N ASP A 305 12.57 6.37 -16.68
CA ASP A 305 12.92 6.44 -15.28
C ASP A 305 14.29 5.78 -15.05
N GLY A 306 15.28 6.59 -14.72
CA GLY A 306 16.64 6.14 -14.37
C GLY A 306 16.83 5.86 -12.87
N GLY A 307 15.80 6.01 -12.04
CA GLY A 307 15.86 5.71 -10.62
C GLY A 307 16.56 6.78 -9.79
N PHE A 308 17.59 6.38 -9.03
CA PHE A 308 18.27 7.24 -8.06
C PHE A 308 19.04 8.41 -8.69
N GLY A 309 18.99 9.58 -8.02
CA GLY A 309 19.85 10.72 -8.37
C GLY A 309 19.43 11.46 -9.65
N GLY A 310 18.13 11.52 -9.97
CA GLY A 310 17.62 12.10 -11.22
C GLY A 310 18.10 13.51 -11.54
N LYS A 311 18.30 14.34 -10.54
CA LYS A 311 18.55 15.78 -10.69
C LYS A 311 19.85 16.13 -11.43
N ASP A 312 20.94 15.45 -11.13
CA ASP A 312 22.27 15.82 -11.60
C ASP A 312 22.84 14.84 -12.64
N GLN A 313 22.10 13.77 -12.94
CA GLN A 313 22.55 12.69 -13.83
C GLN A 313 21.66 12.53 -15.07
N ALA A 314 20.94 13.58 -15.44
CA ALA A 314 20.17 13.60 -16.67
C ALA A 314 21.11 13.37 -17.87
N GLU A 315 21.10 12.17 -18.42
CA GLU A 315 21.65 11.92 -19.75
C GLU A 315 20.66 12.49 -20.77
N PRO A 316 20.91 13.68 -21.34
CA PRO A 316 19.91 14.39 -22.13
C PRO A 316 19.56 13.74 -23.48
N ASN A 317 20.10 12.55 -23.80
CA ASN A 317 20.03 11.96 -25.12
C ASN A 317 19.91 10.44 -25.20
N LEU A 318 19.43 9.75 -24.17
CA LEU A 318 19.09 8.34 -24.34
C LEU A 318 17.77 8.21 -25.12
N ASP A 319 17.87 8.24 -26.45
CA ASP A 319 16.86 7.62 -27.33
C ASP A 319 17.01 6.10 -27.22
N VAL A 320 16.60 5.56 -26.09
CA VAL A 320 16.85 4.16 -25.67
C VAL A 320 16.12 3.16 -26.58
N ILE A 321 15.11 3.61 -27.34
CA ILE A 321 14.32 2.74 -28.22
C ILE A 321 14.15 3.27 -29.65
N GLY A 322 14.89 4.31 -30.03
CA GLY A 322 14.81 4.87 -31.40
C GLY A 322 13.50 5.59 -31.71
N LEU A 323 12.73 5.96 -30.69
CA LEU A 323 11.43 6.62 -30.85
C LEU A 323 11.47 8.12 -30.57
N GLY A 324 12.66 8.69 -30.31
CA GLY A 324 12.83 10.12 -30.05
C GLY A 324 12.43 10.58 -28.66
N PHE A 325 12.21 9.65 -27.71
CA PHE A 325 11.99 9.99 -26.31
C PHE A 325 13.32 10.46 -25.69
N LYS A 326 13.35 11.72 -25.36
CA LYS A 326 14.51 12.36 -24.73
C LYS A 326 14.26 12.30 -23.23
N HIS A 327 15.02 11.56 -22.50
CA HIS A 327 15.18 11.74 -21.04
C HIS A 327 15.32 10.38 -20.34
N GLY A 328 16.52 10.08 -19.90
CA GLY A 328 16.79 9.14 -18.84
C GLY A 328 17.31 9.96 -17.65
N PHE A 329 16.57 9.99 -16.56
CA PHE A 329 17.01 10.60 -15.33
C PHE A 329 17.51 9.51 -14.39
N GLY A 330 18.60 9.77 -13.68
CA GLY A 330 19.13 8.87 -12.67
C GLY A 330 20.27 7.97 -13.15
N ASP A 331 20.82 7.20 -12.19
CA ASP A 331 21.98 6.33 -12.37
C ASP A 331 21.63 4.88 -12.80
N GLY A 332 20.36 4.60 -13.03
CA GLY A 332 19.84 3.28 -13.41
C GLY A 332 19.46 2.40 -12.22
N THR A 333 19.65 2.87 -10.97
CA THR A 333 19.42 2.06 -9.79
C THR A 333 18.05 2.33 -9.16
N PHE A 334 17.45 1.26 -8.64
CA PHE A 334 16.16 1.29 -7.95
C PHE A 334 16.25 0.62 -6.59
N ASN A 335 15.43 1.10 -5.68
CA ASN A 335 15.26 0.53 -4.36
C ASN A 335 14.76 -0.91 -4.45
N VAL A 336 15.36 -1.80 -3.68
CA VAL A 336 14.90 -3.20 -3.56
C VAL A 336 13.64 -3.23 -2.70
N PRO A 337 12.48 -3.68 -3.24
CA PRO A 337 11.25 -3.76 -2.47
C PRO A 337 11.21 -5.01 -1.58
N PRO A 338 10.43 -5.00 -0.48
CA PRO A 338 10.08 -6.23 0.23
C PRO A 338 9.16 -7.09 -0.64
N ILE A 339 9.32 -8.41 -0.59
CA ILE A 339 8.57 -9.31 -1.45
C ILE A 339 7.65 -10.30 -0.71
N ILE A 340 7.60 -10.23 0.63
CA ILE A 340 6.56 -10.93 1.40
C ILE A 340 5.20 -10.34 1.07
N GLU A 341 5.12 -9.03 0.98
CA GLU A 341 3.91 -8.24 0.68
C GLU A 341 3.61 -8.16 -0.83
N ALA A 342 4.53 -8.59 -1.70
CA ALA A 342 4.46 -8.28 -3.13
C ALA A 342 3.32 -8.98 -3.88
N VAL A 343 2.93 -10.19 -3.48
CA VAL A 343 2.01 -11.01 -4.31
C VAL A 343 0.61 -10.41 -4.42
N ASP A 344 0.18 -9.67 -3.43
CA ASP A 344 -1.11 -8.97 -3.38
C ASP A 344 -1.00 -7.45 -3.54
N THR A 345 0.16 -6.98 -4.01
CA THR A 345 0.40 -5.59 -4.38
C THR A 345 0.86 -5.43 -5.84
N PRO A 346 0.23 -6.13 -6.81
CA PRO A 346 0.53 -5.90 -8.22
C PRO A 346 0.04 -4.51 -8.65
N PRO A 347 0.49 -4.01 -9.83
CA PRO A 347 1.47 -4.60 -10.78
C PRO A 347 2.92 -4.44 -10.32
N PHE A 348 3.82 -5.21 -10.93
CA PHE A 348 5.22 -5.28 -10.48
C PHE A 348 6.13 -4.32 -11.22
N PHE A 349 7.24 -3.96 -10.54
CA PHE A 349 8.24 -2.96 -10.90
C PHE A 349 7.69 -1.52 -10.90
N HIS A 350 8.62 -0.57 -10.94
CA HIS A 350 8.29 0.86 -10.82
C HIS A 350 7.40 1.41 -11.94
N THR A 351 7.38 0.76 -13.11
CA THR A 351 6.55 1.15 -14.27
C THR A 351 5.34 0.26 -14.48
N ASN A 352 5.00 -0.61 -13.52
CA ASN A 352 3.93 -1.60 -13.70
C ASN A 352 4.13 -2.49 -14.95
N ALA A 353 5.39 -2.73 -15.34
CA ALA A 353 5.76 -3.42 -16.59
C ALA A 353 5.34 -4.89 -16.62
N PHE A 354 5.14 -5.50 -15.46
CA PHE A 354 4.71 -6.88 -15.33
C PHE A 354 3.34 -6.94 -14.67
N GLY A 355 2.45 -7.71 -15.29
CA GLY A 355 1.06 -7.86 -14.84
C GLY A 355 0.94 -8.48 -13.44
N PRO A 356 -0.27 -8.94 -13.07
CA PRO A 356 -0.58 -9.33 -11.68
C PRO A 356 0.08 -10.65 -11.23
N ASP A 357 0.74 -11.37 -12.13
CA ASP A 357 1.33 -12.68 -11.82
C ASP A 357 2.77 -12.54 -11.35
N ILE A 358 3.03 -12.89 -10.10
CA ILE A 358 4.37 -12.89 -9.49
C ILE A 358 5.36 -13.77 -10.26
N GLU A 359 4.88 -14.82 -10.92
CA GLU A 359 5.68 -15.70 -11.76
C GLU A 359 6.31 -14.95 -12.93
N GLY A 360 5.63 -13.96 -13.51
CA GLY A 360 6.18 -13.08 -14.54
C GLY A 360 7.33 -12.24 -14.01
N ALA A 361 7.20 -11.67 -12.82
CA ALA A 361 8.27 -10.93 -12.17
C ALA A 361 9.47 -11.84 -11.82
N VAL A 362 9.23 -13.07 -11.36
CA VAL A 362 10.29 -14.06 -11.12
C VAL A 362 11.01 -14.44 -12.43
N ALA A 363 10.27 -14.62 -13.52
CA ALA A 363 10.83 -14.97 -14.84
C ALA A 363 11.75 -13.88 -15.40
N PHE A 364 11.51 -12.61 -15.06
CA PHE A 364 12.39 -11.50 -15.46
C PHE A 364 13.85 -11.74 -15.09
N TYR A 365 14.12 -12.33 -13.92
CA TYR A 365 15.48 -12.53 -13.41
C TYR A 365 16.30 -13.59 -14.18
N ILE A 366 15.69 -14.41 -15.04
CA ILE A 366 16.40 -15.29 -15.97
C ILE A 366 16.45 -14.73 -17.41
N SER A 367 15.91 -13.56 -17.65
CA SER A 367 15.96 -12.87 -18.93
C SER A 367 17.38 -12.40 -19.30
N ASN A 368 17.62 -12.15 -20.58
CA ASN A 368 18.87 -11.53 -21.03
C ASN A 368 19.01 -10.09 -20.52
N GLN A 369 17.90 -9.38 -20.34
CA GLN A 369 17.88 -8.01 -19.82
C GLN A 369 18.47 -7.97 -18.41
N PHE A 370 18.00 -8.82 -17.50
CA PHE A 370 18.55 -8.89 -16.15
C PHE A 370 20.00 -9.39 -16.16
N LYS A 371 20.32 -10.47 -16.90
CA LYS A 371 21.68 -11.02 -16.96
C LYS A 371 22.74 -10.04 -17.45
N GLN A 372 22.35 -9.11 -18.32
CA GLN A 372 23.24 -8.06 -18.85
C GLN A 372 23.28 -6.80 -17.98
N SER A 373 22.39 -6.68 -17.00
CA SER A 373 22.38 -5.56 -16.07
C SER A 373 23.56 -5.60 -15.10
N PRO A 374 23.96 -4.46 -14.50
CA PRO A 374 24.98 -4.42 -13.46
C PRO A 374 24.71 -5.41 -12.31
N ALA A 375 23.48 -5.50 -11.80
CA ALA A 375 23.13 -6.47 -10.75
C ALA A 375 23.25 -7.92 -11.21
N GLY A 376 22.86 -8.24 -12.45
CA GLY A 376 23.03 -9.56 -13.04
C GLY A 376 24.50 -9.95 -13.18
N GLN A 377 25.35 -9.01 -13.62
CA GLN A 377 26.80 -9.20 -13.75
C GLN A 377 27.50 -9.33 -12.38
N GLU A 378 27.04 -8.59 -11.37
CA GLU A 378 27.53 -8.75 -9.98
C GLU A 378 27.27 -10.17 -9.47
N LEU A 379 26.05 -10.70 -9.68
CA LEU A 379 25.72 -12.07 -9.32
C LEU A 379 26.55 -13.08 -10.10
N GLU A 380 26.79 -12.87 -11.40
CA GLU A 380 27.66 -13.73 -12.21
C GLU A 380 29.10 -13.72 -11.69
N ALA A 381 29.66 -12.55 -11.41
CA ALA A 381 31.00 -12.43 -10.85
C ALA A 381 31.14 -13.12 -9.48
N ARG A 382 30.11 -13.02 -8.64
CA ARG A 382 30.08 -13.62 -7.30
C ARG A 382 30.00 -15.16 -7.33
N PHE A 383 29.20 -15.71 -8.24
CA PHE A 383 28.90 -17.15 -8.27
C PHE A 383 29.50 -17.91 -9.44
N GLY A 384 30.25 -17.24 -10.34
CA GLY A 384 30.96 -17.82 -11.45
C GLY A 384 30.12 -18.24 -12.67
N ALA A 385 28.82 -17.93 -12.66
CA ALA A 385 27.89 -18.15 -13.77
C ALA A 385 26.70 -17.20 -13.69
N PRO A 386 26.05 -16.84 -14.82
CA PRO A 386 24.81 -16.10 -14.82
C PRO A 386 23.72 -16.81 -14.02
N ILE A 387 22.76 -16.04 -13.49
CA ILE A 387 21.59 -16.63 -12.85
C ILE A 387 20.82 -17.49 -13.87
N ALA A 388 20.52 -18.73 -13.50
CA ALA A 388 19.78 -19.66 -14.34
C ALA A 388 19.07 -20.68 -13.47
N PHE A 389 17.79 -20.88 -13.70
CA PHE A 389 16.98 -21.93 -13.12
C PHE A 389 15.87 -22.34 -14.11
N PRO A 390 15.34 -23.56 -14.01
CA PRO A 390 14.33 -24.06 -14.94
C PRO A 390 12.99 -23.36 -14.73
N ASP A 391 12.16 -23.32 -15.76
CA ASP A 391 10.81 -22.72 -15.70
C ASP A 391 9.95 -23.30 -14.55
N SER A 392 10.16 -24.57 -14.20
CA SER A 392 9.49 -25.18 -13.05
C SER A 392 9.81 -24.51 -11.72
N ASP A 393 10.98 -23.87 -11.59
CA ASP A 393 11.34 -23.13 -10.38
C ASP A 393 10.67 -21.76 -10.31
N ILE A 394 10.35 -21.17 -11.47
CA ILE A 394 9.53 -19.93 -11.52
C ILE A 394 8.20 -20.17 -10.79
N VAL A 395 7.50 -21.26 -11.17
CA VAL A 395 6.21 -21.61 -10.54
C VAL A 395 6.40 -21.93 -9.05
N LYS A 396 7.44 -22.66 -8.68
CA LYS A 396 7.69 -23.03 -7.28
C LYS A 396 8.04 -21.82 -6.42
N ILE A 397 8.88 -20.90 -6.92
CA ILE A 397 9.21 -19.66 -6.23
C ILE A 397 7.94 -18.78 -6.10
N GLY A 398 7.13 -18.68 -7.16
CA GLY A 398 5.83 -18.01 -7.08
C GLY A 398 4.94 -18.61 -6.01
N ARG A 399 4.80 -19.96 -5.95
CA ARG A 399 4.03 -20.64 -4.89
C ARG A 399 4.57 -20.36 -3.48
N PHE A 400 5.89 -20.34 -3.32
CA PHE A 400 6.53 -19.97 -2.06
C PHE A 400 6.13 -18.56 -1.61
N LEU A 401 6.27 -17.57 -2.50
CA LEU A 401 5.91 -16.19 -2.19
C LEU A 401 4.41 -16.03 -1.89
N ARG A 402 3.54 -16.75 -2.63
CA ARG A 402 2.09 -16.77 -2.37
C ARG A 402 1.74 -17.30 -0.98
N VAL A 403 2.44 -18.33 -0.50
CA VAL A 403 2.21 -18.85 0.87
C VAL A 403 2.68 -17.85 1.92
N LEU A 404 3.79 -17.14 1.71
CA LEU A 404 4.25 -16.10 2.64
C LEU A 404 3.28 -14.92 2.70
N SER A 405 2.83 -14.43 1.53
CA SER A 405 1.86 -13.32 1.45
C SER A 405 0.52 -13.71 2.09
N ALA A 406 -0.02 -14.89 1.75
CA ALA A 406 -1.25 -15.39 2.39
C ALA A 406 -1.10 -15.52 3.91
N ALA A 407 0.07 -15.95 4.40
CA ALA A 407 0.33 -16.04 5.82
C ALA A 407 0.35 -14.65 6.48
N PHE A 408 0.89 -13.65 5.80
CA PHE A 408 0.92 -12.26 6.26
C PHE A 408 -0.51 -11.69 6.35
N ASN A 409 -1.32 -11.82 5.31
CA ASN A 409 -2.70 -11.33 5.27
C ASN A 409 -3.58 -12.03 6.33
N VAL A 410 -3.40 -13.34 6.52
CA VAL A 410 -4.13 -14.08 7.57
C VAL A 410 -3.73 -13.60 8.98
N ASP A 411 -2.46 -13.25 9.19
CA ASP A 411 -1.99 -12.70 10.47
C ASP A 411 -2.50 -11.25 10.67
N LEU A 412 -2.57 -10.42 9.61
CA LEU A 412 -3.22 -9.09 9.65
C LEU A 412 -4.71 -9.20 9.99
N ALA A 413 -5.44 -10.07 9.28
CA ALA A 413 -6.84 -10.33 9.58
C ALA A 413 -7.03 -10.73 11.05
N ARG A 414 -6.21 -11.63 11.54
CA ARG A 414 -6.26 -12.06 12.94
C ARG A 414 -6.00 -10.91 13.91
N GLN A 415 -4.98 -10.07 13.65
CA GLN A 415 -4.68 -8.90 14.49
C GLN A 415 -5.89 -7.98 14.60
N ARG A 416 -6.58 -7.69 13.49
CA ARG A 416 -7.78 -6.84 13.47
C ARG A 416 -8.96 -7.48 14.19
N LEU A 417 -9.17 -8.80 14.01
CA LEU A 417 -10.23 -9.54 14.74
C LEU A 417 -9.96 -9.61 16.23
N ASP A 418 -8.71 -9.85 16.64
CA ASP A 418 -8.30 -9.86 18.05
C ASP A 418 -8.53 -8.47 18.67
N ALA A 419 -8.18 -7.39 17.96
CA ALA A 419 -8.43 -6.01 18.39
C ALA A 419 -9.94 -5.72 18.52
N ALA A 420 -10.75 -6.11 17.52
CA ALA A 420 -12.20 -5.98 17.59
C ALA A 420 -12.78 -6.73 18.81
N LEU A 421 -12.29 -7.93 19.09
CA LEU A 421 -12.72 -8.70 20.25
C LEU A 421 -12.36 -8.01 21.58
N VAL A 422 -11.17 -7.40 21.70
CA VAL A 422 -10.77 -6.59 22.84
C VAL A 422 -11.75 -5.42 23.04
N LEU A 423 -12.09 -4.71 21.95
CA LEU A 423 -13.01 -3.58 22.01
C LEU A 423 -14.44 -4.01 22.38
N VAL A 424 -14.95 -5.11 21.84
CA VAL A 424 -16.26 -5.69 22.21
C VAL A 424 -16.29 -6.01 23.70
N ASN A 425 -15.25 -6.65 24.22
CA ASN A 425 -15.18 -7.04 25.63
C ASN A 425 -15.10 -5.84 26.58
N ARG A 426 -14.43 -4.76 26.17
CA ARG A 426 -14.17 -3.60 27.03
C ARG A 426 -15.26 -2.53 26.94
N PHE A 427 -15.79 -2.30 25.75
CA PHE A 427 -16.67 -1.17 25.46
C PHE A 427 -18.08 -1.59 25.02
N HIS A 428 -18.31 -2.89 24.81
CA HIS A 428 -19.58 -3.41 24.31
C HIS A 428 -20.01 -2.68 23.02
N ASP A 429 -21.23 -2.16 22.97
CA ASP A 429 -21.75 -1.45 21.79
C ASP A 429 -21.27 0.01 21.66
N SER A 430 -20.59 0.58 22.67
CA SER A 430 -20.14 1.97 22.64
C SER A 430 -18.97 2.25 21.70
N SER A 431 -18.36 1.22 21.12
CA SER A 431 -17.34 1.33 20.05
C SER A 431 -17.68 0.45 18.84
N ALA A 432 -18.98 0.29 18.57
CA ALA A 432 -19.46 -0.62 17.52
C ALA A 432 -18.93 -0.28 16.13
N ASP A 433 -18.85 1.00 15.81
CA ASP A 433 -18.31 1.54 14.56
C ASP A 433 -16.86 1.13 14.31
N VAL A 434 -15.99 1.27 15.33
CA VAL A 434 -14.58 0.87 15.24
C VAL A 434 -14.44 -0.65 15.17
N GLN A 435 -15.28 -1.40 15.94
CA GLN A 435 -15.30 -2.87 15.86
C GLN A 435 -15.68 -3.34 14.46
N GLU A 436 -16.74 -2.77 13.87
CA GLU A 436 -17.22 -3.11 12.53
C GLU A 436 -16.19 -2.75 11.46
N ARG A 437 -15.50 -1.63 11.60
CA ARG A 437 -14.44 -1.24 10.69
C ARG A 437 -13.29 -2.24 10.73
N LEU A 438 -12.80 -2.62 11.90
CA LEU A 438 -11.75 -3.64 12.06
C LEU A 438 -12.19 -5.00 11.46
N MET A 439 -13.46 -5.38 11.63
CA MET A 439 -14.00 -6.61 11.06
C MET A 439 -14.06 -6.56 9.52
N LYS A 440 -14.45 -5.42 8.93
CA LYS A 440 -14.47 -5.22 7.46
C LYS A 440 -13.05 -5.29 6.89
N LEU A 441 -12.10 -4.63 7.52
CA LEU A 441 -10.69 -4.70 7.09
C LEU A 441 -10.10 -6.11 7.26
N ALA A 442 -10.49 -6.85 8.29
CA ALA A 442 -10.10 -8.25 8.43
C ALA A 442 -10.71 -9.13 7.33
N ASP A 443 -11.93 -8.83 6.88
CA ASP A 443 -12.60 -9.53 5.79
C ASP A 443 -11.87 -9.33 4.45
N VAL A 444 -11.38 -8.10 4.18
CA VAL A 444 -10.54 -7.77 3.02
C VAL A 444 -9.25 -8.60 3.02
N GLU A 445 -8.51 -8.62 4.13
CA GLU A 445 -7.27 -9.41 4.23
C GLU A 445 -7.51 -10.92 4.01
N LEU A 446 -8.68 -11.42 4.40
CA LEU A 446 -9.04 -12.82 4.11
C LEU A 446 -9.38 -13.05 2.63
N ASP A 447 -9.92 -12.04 1.92
CA ASP A 447 -10.08 -12.10 0.47
C ASP A 447 -8.75 -12.13 -0.24
N ASP A 448 -7.81 -11.27 0.15
CA ASP A 448 -6.45 -11.23 -0.40
C ASP A 448 -5.74 -12.58 -0.20
N ALA A 449 -5.79 -13.13 1.02
CA ALA A 449 -5.26 -14.46 1.29
C ALA A 449 -5.90 -15.55 0.40
N LEU A 450 -7.21 -15.50 0.20
CA LEU A 450 -7.93 -16.44 -0.67
C LEU A 450 -7.55 -16.25 -2.15
N GLN A 451 -7.36 -15.02 -2.60
CA GLN A 451 -6.98 -14.67 -3.96
C GLN A 451 -5.57 -15.18 -4.28
N VAL A 452 -4.57 -14.82 -3.47
CA VAL A 452 -3.17 -15.23 -3.71
C VAL A 452 -3.00 -16.75 -3.64
N LEU A 453 -3.80 -17.46 -2.83
CA LEU A 453 -3.81 -18.92 -2.78
C LEU A 453 -4.58 -19.59 -3.93
N ALA A 454 -5.37 -18.83 -4.69
CA ALA A 454 -6.19 -19.39 -5.80
C ALA A 454 -5.46 -19.37 -7.13
N VAL A 455 -4.52 -18.47 -7.33
CA VAL A 455 -3.81 -18.22 -8.59
C VAL A 455 -2.54 -19.07 -8.68
N GLY A 456 -1.97 -19.24 -9.88
CA GLY A 456 -0.71 -19.98 -10.08
C GLY A 456 -0.92 -21.49 -10.30
N GLY A 457 -1.98 -21.89 -10.97
CA GLY A 457 -2.27 -23.30 -11.31
C GLY A 457 -3.16 -24.01 -10.27
N THR A 458 -2.72 -25.14 -9.72
CA THR A 458 -3.49 -25.82 -8.68
C THR A 458 -3.57 -24.97 -7.42
N PRO A 459 -4.80 -24.70 -6.91
CA PRO A 459 -4.95 -23.90 -5.70
C PRO A 459 -4.17 -24.43 -4.51
N LEU A 460 -3.49 -23.51 -3.81
CA LEU A 460 -2.71 -23.79 -2.61
C LEU A 460 -3.64 -24.01 -1.41
N HIS A 461 -3.28 -24.89 -0.50
CA HIS A 461 -3.92 -25.10 0.81
C HIS A 461 -5.46 -25.13 0.79
N PRO A 462 -6.11 -26.05 0.04
CA PRO A 462 -7.57 -26.05 -0.11
C PRO A 462 -8.33 -26.12 1.23
N ALA A 463 -7.84 -26.90 2.19
CA ALA A 463 -8.46 -26.99 3.52
C ALA A 463 -8.35 -25.67 4.32
N SER A 464 -7.24 -24.94 4.20
CA SER A 464 -7.09 -23.60 4.80
C SER A 464 -8.05 -22.61 4.14
N ARG A 465 -8.13 -22.59 2.82
CA ARG A 465 -9.07 -21.73 2.07
C ARG A 465 -10.52 -21.94 2.51
N ASP A 466 -10.93 -23.18 2.70
CA ASP A 466 -12.29 -23.47 3.19
C ASP A 466 -12.52 -22.93 4.61
N ARG A 467 -11.51 -23.00 5.48
CA ARG A 467 -11.58 -22.41 6.82
C ARG A 467 -11.61 -20.88 6.79
N LEU A 468 -10.85 -20.24 5.89
CA LEU A 468 -10.90 -18.78 5.70
C LEU A 468 -12.28 -18.33 5.20
N ARG A 469 -12.92 -19.06 4.26
CA ARG A 469 -14.31 -18.79 3.85
C ARG A 469 -15.30 -18.92 5.01
N LEU A 470 -15.11 -19.93 5.85
CA LEU A 470 -15.94 -20.08 7.05
C LEU A 470 -15.69 -18.95 8.07
N ALA A 471 -14.46 -18.44 8.17
CA ALA A 471 -14.13 -17.27 9.01
C ALA A 471 -14.85 -16.02 8.48
N LYS A 472 -14.83 -15.78 7.17
CA LYS A 472 -15.59 -14.69 6.53
C LYS A 472 -17.09 -14.77 6.81
N ALA A 473 -17.68 -15.97 6.79
CA ALA A 473 -19.09 -16.15 7.17
C ALA A 473 -19.37 -15.77 8.63
N GLU A 474 -18.44 -16.05 9.55
CA GLU A 474 -18.56 -15.60 10.94
C GLU A 474 -18.41 -14.08 11.07
N ILE A 475 -17.49 -13.46 10.30
CA ILE A 475 -17.33 -11.99 10.24
C ILE A 475 -18.64 -11.35 9.75
N ALA A 476 -19.19 -11.81 8.64
CA ALA A 476 -20.46 -11.31 8.08
C ALA A 476 -21.62 -11.44 9.09
N ALA A 477 -21.71 -12.57 9.80
CA ALA A 477 -22.70 -12.75 10.86
C ALA A 477 -22.46 -11.84 12.07
N GLY A 478 -21.20 -11.52 12.37
CA GLY A 478 -20.83 -10.57 13.42
C GLY A 478 -21.16 -9.13 13.08
N LEU A 479 -20.99 -8.72 11.81
CA LEU A 479 -21.35 -7.39 11.29
C LEU A 479 -22.87 -7.13 11.36
N THR A 480 -23.69 -8.17 11.22
CA THR A 480 -25.15 -8.08 11.32
C THR A 480 -25.69 -8.32 12.75
N ALA A 481 -24.82 -8.59 13.71
CA ALA A 481 -25.21 -8.84 15.09
C ALA A 481 -25.72 -7.58 15.79
N THR A 482 -26.93 -7.66 16.36
CA THR A 482 -27.58 -6.53 17.03
C THR A 482 -27.18 -6.36 18.52
N ARG A 483 -26.39 -7.30 19.06
CA ARG A 483 -25.92 -7.31 20.45
C ARG A 483 -24.43 -7.62 20.48
N TRP A 484 -23.70 -6.88 21.32
CA TRP A 484 -22.26 -7.10 21.52
C TRP A 484 -21.90 -8.56 21.86
N SER A 485 -22.74 -9.26 22.65
CA SER A 485 -22.48 -10.65 23.04
C SER A 485 -22.58 -11.63 21.87
N GLN A 486 -23.45 -11.36 20.87
CA GLN A 486 -23.50 -12.13 19.64
C GLN A 486 -22.27 -11.84 18.78
N ARG A 487 -21.89 -10.56 18.63
CA ARG A 487 -20.68 -10.13 17.93
C ARG A 487 -19.43 -10.77 18.54
N GLN A 488 -19.31 -10.79 19.87
CA GLN A 488 -18.24 -11.46 20.62
C GLN A 488 -18.11 -12.94 20.22
N GLY A 489 -19.22 -13.68 20.22
CA GLY A 489 -19.23 -15.10 19.86
C GLY A 489 -18.79 -15.34 18.42
N ARG A 490 -19.22 -14.47 17.48
CA ARG A 490 -18.82 -14.54 16.07
C ARG A 490 -17.34 -14.23 15.85
N LEU A 491 -16.83 -13.20 16.52
CA LEU A 491 -15.39 -12.87 16.52
C LEU A 491 -14.54 -14.02 17.04
N ALA A 492 -14.90 -14.60 18.17
CA ALA A 492 -14.17 -15.76 18.72
C ALA A 492 -14.18 -16.97 17.75
N ALA A 493 -15.31 -17.22 17.07
CA ALA A 493 -15.40 -18.28 16.06
C ALA A 493 -14.53 -17.96 14.82
N ALA A 494 -14.56 -16.73 14.31
CA ALA A 494 -13.73 -16.30 13.19
C ALA A 494 -12.24 -16.45 13.51
N ILE A 495 -11.77 -15.92 14.65
CA ILE A 495 -10.38 -16.02 15.14
C ILE A 495 -9.92 -17.49 15.22
N SER A 496 -10.76 -18.38 15.76
CA SER A 496 -10.44 -19.80 15.83
C SER A 496 -10.24 -20.43 14.46
N ARG A 497 -11.08 -20.08 13.48
CA ARG A 497 -10.96 -20.59 12.09
C ARG A 497 -9.72 -20.05 11.39
N VAL A 498 -9.46 -18.75 11.53
CA VAL A 498 -8.27 -18.08 10.99
C VAL A 498 -7.01 -18.73 11.53
N LYS A 499 -6.93 -18.95 12.84
CA LYS A 499 -5.79 -19.63 13.48
C LYS A 499 -5.56 -21.02 12.90
N VAL A 500 -6.61 -21.86 12.82
CA VAL A 500 -6.46 -23.22 12.26
C VAL A 500 -6.05 -23.19 10.78
N ALA A 501 -6.55 -22.23 10.00
CA ALA A 501 -6.12 -22.07 8.61
C ALA A 501 -4.64 -21.71 8.53
N ARG A 502 -4.20 -20.77 9.35
CA ARG A 502 -2.82 -20.27 9.42
C ARG A 502 -1.81 -21.36 9.80
N ASP A 503 -2.16 -22.18 10.78
CA ASP A 503 -1.30 -23.27 11.27
C ASP A 503 -1.02 -24.33 10.18
N GLN A 504 -1.84 -24.38 9.12
CA GLN A 504 -1.65 -25.32 8.00
C GLN A 504 -0.66 -24.85 6.93
N PHE A 505 -0.18 -23.61 6.96
CA PHE A 505 0.76 -23.12 5.96
C PHE A 505 2.18 -23.62 6.19
N GLY A 506 2.56 -23.82 7.44
CA GLY A 506 3.91 -24.26 7.80
C GLY A 506 4.31 -23.85 9.20
N SER A 507 5.57 -24.06 9.52
CA SER A 507 6.15 -23.69 10.82
C SER A 507 7.20 -22.58 10.68
N ASN A 508 7.43 -21.85 11.78
CA ASN A 508 8.42 -20.78 11.89
C ASN A 508 8.18 -19.57 10.96
N ILE A 509 6.97 -19.39 10.45
CA ILE A 509 6.56 -18.18 9.76
C ILE A 509 5.97 -17.25 10.83
N THR A 510 6.76 -16.34 11.38
CA THR A 510 6.33 -15.49 12.51
C THR A 510 6.52 -14.03 12.18
N TYR A 511 5.40 -13.34 11.94
CA TYR A 511 5.38 -11.89 11.75
C TYR A 511 5.08 -11.16 13.07
N ARG A 512 5.88 -10.14 13.37
CA ARG A 512 5.56 -9.12 14.35
C ARG A 512 4.88 -7.97 13.64
N LEU A 513 3.58 -7.85 13.82
CA LEU A 513 2.78 -6.87 13.13
C LEU A 513 2.82 -5.52 13.86
N GLY A 514 2.93 -4.45 13.09
CA GLY A 514 2.88 -3.09 13.59
C GLY A 514 1.48 -2.71 14.06
N LYS A 515 1.41 -1.72 14.95
CA LYS A 515 0.14 -1.28 15.52
C LYS A 515 -0.67 -0.38 14.58
N GLY A 516 -0.02 0.25 13.58
CA GLY A 516 -0.66 1.07 12.56
C GLY A 516 -1.67 0.30 11.72
N ASN A 517 -1.52 -1.03 11.59
CA ASN A 517 -2.45 -1.89 10.88
C ASN A 517 -3.88 -1.88 11.45
N LEU A 518 -4.06 -1.34 12.66
CA LEU A 518 -5.36 -1.21 13.32
C LEU A 518 -6.03 0.15 13.07
N MET A 519 -5.37 1.04 12.31
CA MET A 519 -5.85 2.39 11.99
C MET A 519 -6.19 2.52 10.51
N ASP A 520 -7.08 3.44 10.21
CA ASP A 520 -7.60 3.75 8.87
C ASP A 520 -8.17 5.18 8.80
#